data_c93a30141c769cc36f0a737dbd2f7fb8
#
_entry.id   c93a30141c769cc36f0a737dbd2f7fb8
#
_cell.length_a   1.000
_cell.length_b   1.000
_cell.length_c   1.000
_cell.angle_alpha   90.00
_cell.angle_beta   90.00
_cell.angle_gamma   90.00
#
_symmetry.space_group_name_H-M   'P 1'
#
loop_
_entity.id
_entity.type
_entity.pdbx_description
1 polymer ?
#
loop_
_entity_poly.entity_id
_entity_poly.type
_entity_poly.pdbx_seq_one_letter_code
_entity_poly.pdbx_strand_id
1 'polypeptide(L)'
;MNKTCGYPQTHMIHVCSAILVRSEAYAGMVVLYLLELAFIASCFSLASALIRNGRLRGNTMPMPVIPAIGVEDTTSYAITSLADELPPYDTIYYFDQLVDHNDPSLGTFQQRYWHTYEFYEPGGPIILMTPGEDNAASYTGYLTNRTINGLIAQQEHGSVIIIEHRFYGLSNPYPDLTVASLKYHTIQQAIDDLEYFAKNVVLPMPNGDQLGPDKAPWILTGGSYSGALTSWTMVNKPDTFWAGYASSAVVEAIFDFWRYFEPIRQNMPQNCSADVAAVISHVDDVFSGDNTTDINAIKDLFGLGEMSHLDDVAGSLRNNLWDWQSLQPTSGAGAQFFEFCDALEVKNGENAPQAGWGLDYALSAWGSYFKDVYYPLICGDDGAEDCLGTYDVFQNFWTNTSIDNENRSWMWIVCNELGFYQDGPPRNATVTPIVTRLVNVETFYDQRQCQMYFPEAFPDPPFPDTSNVNRLYEGWNVSLDRIFFATGIRDPWREATLSAQGLNVQNTDEMPIGLSDGFHCSDLSTTTGTVDVTVGKVQASALSSINTWLKEWK
;
A
#
# COMPACT_ATOMS: atom_id res chain seq x y z
N MET A 1 -25.48 36.55 15.91
CA MET A 1 -25.41 36.90 14.50
C MET A 1 -24.53 35.86 13.83
N ASN A 2 -25.18 34.88 13.20
CA ASN A 2 -24.54 33.75 12.54
C ASN A 2 -23.82 34.20 11.27
N LYS A 3 -22.56 33.82 11.11
CA LYS A 3 -21.93 33.71 9.79
C LYS A 3 -21.31 32.33 9.68
N THR A 4 -22.07 31.44 9.04
CA THR A 4 -21.60 30.19 8.46
C THR A 4 -20.74 30.51 7.26
N CYS A 5 -19.46 30.15 7.25
CA CYS A 5 -18.63 30.06 6.06
C CYS A 5 -18.85 28.69 5.43
N GLY A 6 -19.69 28.65 4.37
CA GLY A 6 -19.74 27.54 3.47
C GLY A 6 -18.68 27.72 2.38
N TYR A 7 -17.84 26.74 2.18
CA TYR A 7 -16.94 26.67 1.03
C TYR A 7 -17.75 26.33 -0.22
N PRO A 8 -17.61 27.06 -1.33
CA PRO A 8 -18.34 26.75 -2.55
C PRO A 8 -17.53 25.78 -3.44
N GLN A 9 -17.94 24.52 -3.45
CA GLN A 9 -17.55 23.54 -4.49
C GLN A 9 -18.00 23.92 -5.93
N THR A 10 -18.51 25.12 -6.15
CA THR A 10 -19.13 25.55 -7.41
C THR A 10 -18.20 26.27 -8.37
N HIS A 11 -16.95 26.60 -8.03
CA HIS A 11 -16.05 27.32 -8.93
C HIS A 11 -15.32 26.44 -9.96
N MET A 12 -15.11 25.16 -9.68
CA MET A 12 -14.42 24.26 -10.64
C MET A 12 -15.31 23.83 -11.81
N ILE A 13 -16.62 23.77 -11.62
CA ILE A 13 -17.58 23.36 -12.69
C ILE A 13 -17.87 24.51 -13.67
N HIS A 14 -17.69 25.77 -13.28
CA HIS A 14 -18.04 26.92 -14.14
C HIS A 14 -16.95 27.31 -15.13
N VAL A 15 -15.69 26.91 -14.94
CA VAL A 15 -14.62 27.17 -15.93
C VAL A 15 -14.74 26.23 -17.14
N CYS A 16 -15.23 25.01 -16.95
CA CYS A 16 -15.46 24.08 -18.07
C CYS A 16 -16.69 24.41 -18.91
N SER A 17 -17.68 25.16 -18.39
CA SER A 17 -18.92 25.48 -19.13
C SER A 17 -18.86 26.75 -19.97
N ALA A 18 -17.85 27.60 -19.80
CA ALA A 18 -17.76 28.90 -20.49
C ALA A 18 -17.12 28.85 -21.89
N ILE A 19 -16.55 27.72 -22.32
CA ILE A 19 -15.86 27.57 -23.62
C ILE A 19 -16.75 26.94 -24.70
N LEU A 20 -17.99 26.58 -24.40
CA LEU A 20 -18.87 25.80 -25.29
C LEU A 20 -19.79 26.65 -26.19
N VAL A 21 -19.54 27.93 -26.45
CA VAL A 21 -20.34 28.71 -27.39
C VAL A 21 -19.45 29.50 -28.35
N ARG A 22 -19.39 29.00 -29.58
CA ARG A 22 -18.99 29.57 -30.87
C ARG A 22 -17.69 29.07 -31.49
N SER A 23 -17.80 28.22 -32.50
CA SER A 23 -17.37 28.49 -33.88
C SER A 23 -17.57 27.28 -34.78
N GLU A 24 -18.17 27.49 -35.92
CA GLU A 24 -18.31 26.55 -37.03
C GLU A 24 -16.98 26.40 -37.76
N ALA A 25 -16.31 25.24 -37.61
CA ALA A 25 -15.37 24.68 -38.58
C ALA A 25 -15.02 23.25 -38.18
N TYR A 26 -15.49 22.27 -38.90
CA TYR A 26 -15.40 20.84 -38.63
C TYR A 26 -13.98 20.25 -38.50
N ALA A 27 -12.94 20.93 -38.99
CA ALA A 27 -11.56 20.48 -38.91
C ALA A 27 -10.84 20.90 -37.60
N GLY A 28 -11.26 21.99 -36.94
CA GLY A 28 -10.71 22.45 -35.66
C GLY A 28 -11.27 21.71 -34.44
N MET A 29 -12.47 21.16 -34.58
CA MET A 29 -13.20 20.52 -33.49
C MET A 29 -12.58 19.16 -33.08
N VAL A 30 -12.02 18.39 -34.03
CA VAL A 30 -11.38 17.09 -33.74
C VAL A 30 -10.04 17.27 -33.01
N VAL A 31 -9.28 18.31 -33.35
CA VAL A 31 -7.98 18.59 -32.69
C VAL A 31 -8.21 19.15 -31.27
N LEU A 32 -9.23 20.00 -31.06
CA LEU A 32 -9.60 20.46 -29.72
C LEU A 32 -10.12 19.31 -28.84
N TYR A 33 -10.96 18.43 -29.38
CA TYR A 33 -11.45 17.27 -28.63
C TYR A 33 -10.35 16.30 -28.24
N LEU A 34 -9.35 16.09 -29.09
CA LEU A 34 -8.18 15.25 -28.78
C LEU A 34 -7.26 15.92 -27.76
N LEU A 35 -7.14 17.24 -27.77
CA LEU A 35 -6.37 17.99 -26.76
C LEU A 35 -7.12 18.05 -25.42
N GLU A 36 -8.44 18.19 -25.41
CA GLU A 36 -9.25 18.12 -24.19
C GLU A 36 -9.26 16.70 -23.58
N LEU A 37 -9.37 15.65 -24.40
CA LEU A 37 -9.26 14.27 -23.93
C LEU A 37 -7.85 13.94 -23.41
N ALA A 38 -6.80 14.45 -24.05
CA ALA A 38 -5.43 14.30 -23.57
C ALA A 38 -5.19 15.08 -22.28
N PHE A 39 -5.79 16.27 -22.11
CA PHE A 39 -5.71 17.07 -20.89
C PHE A 39 -6.51 16.43 -19.75
N ILE A 40 -7.73 15.93 -20.02
CA ILE A 40 -8.54 15.20 -19.04
C ILE A 40 -7.87 13.89 -18.66
N ALA A 41 -7.34 13.12 -19.61
CA ALA A 41 -6.57 11.89 -19.32
C ALA A 41 -5.29 12.20 -18.53
N SER A 42 -4.61 13.32 -18.80
CA SER A 42 -3.45 13.79 -18.04
C SER A 42 -3.84 14.20 -16.60
N CYS A 43 -4.97 14.91 -16.41
CA CYS A 43 -5.45 15.26 -15.06
C CYS A 43 -5.87 14.02 -14.25
N PHE A 44 -6.51 13.03 -14.89
CA PHE A 44 -6.86 11.77 -14.21
C PHE A 44 -5.64 10.90 -13.93
N SER A 45 -4.63 10.90 -14.80
CA SER A 45 -3.38 10.14 -14.53
C SER A 45 -2.54 10.80 -13.45
N LEU A 46 -2.56 12.12 -13.28
CA LEU A 46 -1.88 12.83 -12.19
C LEU A 46 -2.57 12.58 -10.84
N ALA A 47 -3.91 12.62 -10.79
CA ALA A 47 -4.65 12.28 -9.56
C ALA A 47 -4.41 10.82 -9.13
N SER A 48 -4.32 9.88 -10.08
CA SER A 48 -4.03 8.47 -9.79
C SER A 48 -2.58 8.23 -9.35
N ALA A 49 -1.62 9.10 -9.69
CA ALA A 49 -0.22 8.96 -9.29
C ALA A 49 0.01 9.33 -7.82
N LEU A 50 -0.74 10.27 -7.28
CA LEU A 50 -0.62 10.73 -5.89
C LEU A 50 -1.16 9.71 -4.86
N ILE A 51 -2.06 8.83 -5.25
CA ILE A 51 -2.73 7.87 -4.35
C ILE A 51 -2.00 6.51 -4.32
N ARG A 52 -1.07 6.23 -5.26
CA ARG A 52 -0.50 4.90 -5.47
C ARG A 52 0.31 4.32 -4.30
N ASN A 53 0.84 5.14 -3.40
CA ASN A 53 1.62 4.69 -2.24
C ASN A 53 0.85 4.83 -0.90
N GLY A 54 -0.45 5.07 -0.94
CA GLY A 54 -1.29 5.19 0.25
C GLY A 54 -1.05 6.44 1.09
N ARG A 55 -0.24 7.39 0.64
CA ARG A 55 -0.02 8.66 1.35
C ARG A 55 -1.12 9.65 1.04
N LEU A 56 -1.76 10.15 2.08
CA LEU A 56 -2.74 11.23 1.97
C LEU A 56 -2.10 12.62 2.13
N ARG A 57 -0.84 12.67 2.60
CA ARG A 57 -0.14 13.90 2.96
C ARG A 57 1.38 13.69 2.96
N GLY A 58 2.15 14.78 2.80
CA GLY A 58 3.59 14.80 3.02
C GLY A 58 3.96 14.49 4.48
N ASN A 59 5.14 13.90 4.71
CA ASN A 59 5.67 13.49 6.01
C ASN A 59 4.82 12.49 6.81
N THR A 60 3.86 11.82 6.16
CA THR A 60 3.19 10.64 6.71
C THR A 60 3.71 9.38 6.04
N MET A 61 3.88 8.33 6.83
CA MET A 61 4.39 7.06 6.30
C MET A 61 3.41 6.47 5.28
N PRO A 62 3.90 5.95 4.14
CA PRO A 62 3.05 5.23 3.21
C PRO A 62 2.52 3.94 3.84
N MET A 63 1.26 3.62 3.54
CA MET A 63 0.68 2.33 3.85
C MET A 63 1.24 1.26 2.90
N PRO A 64 1.31 -0.01 3.32
CA PRO A 64 1.80 -1.10 2.49
C PRO A 64 0.72 -1.63 1.51
N VAL A 65 0.03 -0.71 0.82
CA VAL A 65 -1.08 -1.06 -0.08
C VAL A 65 -0.61 -1.87 -1.29
N ILE A 66 -1.43 -2.84 -1.69
CA ILE A 66 -1.22 -3.61 -2.91
C ILE A 66 -1.61 -2.80 -4.15
N PRO A 67 -1.11 -3.13 -5.36
CA PRO A 67 -1.52 -2.44 -6.57
C PRO A 67 -3.03 -2.51 -6.81
N ALA A 68 -3.71 -1.37 -6.89
CA ALA A 68 -5.12 -1.32 -7.26
C ALA A 68 -5.30 -1.76 -8.73
N ILE A 69 -6.10 -2.79 -8.95
CA ILE A 69 -6.43 -3.31 -10.28
C ILE A 69 -7.95 -3.30 -10.40
N GLY A 70 -8.48 -2.29 -11.08
CA GLY A 70 -9.91 -2.20 -11.40
C GLY A 70 -10.27 -2.92 -12.70
N VAL A 71 -11.54 -3.13 -12.92
CA VAL A 71 -12.09 -3.54 -14.23
C VAL A 71 -12.37 -2.28 -15.03
N GLU A 72 -11.67 -2.07 -16.15
CA GLU A 72 -11.79 -0.86 -16.99
C GLU A 72 -13.12 -0.80 -17.76
N ASP A 73 -13.81 -1.93 -17.92
CA ASP A 73 -15.07 -2.02 -18.67
C ASP A 73 -16.13 -2.76 -17.84
N THR A 74 -16.99 -2.00 -17.17
CA THR A 74 -18.13 -2.53 -16.39
C THR A 74 -19.21 -3.18 -17.26
N THR A 75 -19.09 -3.12 -18.58
CA THR A 75 -19.98 -3.76 -19.55
C THR A 75 -19.53 -5.16 -19.98
N SER A 76 -18.36 -5.61 -19.54
CA SER A 76 -17.86 -6.96 -19.79
C SER A 76 -18.61 -7.96 -18.90
N TYR A 77 -19.73 -8.46 -19.38
CA TYR A 77 -20.40 -9.60 -18.74
C TYR A 77 -19.57 -10.86 -18.98
N ALA A 78 -19.09 -11.46 -17.91
CA ALA A 78 -18.55 -12.80 -17.99
C ALA A 78 -19.69 -13.80 -18.31
N ILE A 79 -19.41 -14.78 -19.16
CA ILE A 79 -20.36 -15.85 -19.51
C ILE A 79 -19.78 -17.15 -18.96
N THR A 80 -20.52 -17.84 -18.12
CA THR A 80 -20.12 -19.16 -17.66
C THR A 80 -20.14 -20.18 -18.81
N SER A 81 -19.44 -21.29 -18.62
CA SER A 81 -19.54 -22.45 -19.54
C SER A 81 -20.97 -23.00 -19.69
N LEU A 82 -21.88 -22.62 -18.79
CA LEU A 82 -23.31 -22.96 -18.78
C LEU A 82 -24.19 -21.95 -19.51
N ALA A 83 -23.60 -20.89 -20.13
CA ALA A 83 -24.31 -19.82 -20.84
C ALA A 83 -25.22 -18.94 -19.95
N ASP A 84 -25.03 -18.94 -18.65
CA ASP A 84 -25.68 -18.01 -17.73
C ASP A 84 -24.91 -16.69 -17.68
N GLU A 85 -25.63 -15.58 -17.70
CA GLU A 85 -25.04 -14.25 -17.54
C GLU A 85 -24.66 -14.04 -16.07
N LEU A 86 -23.35 -13.77 -15.81
CA LEU A 86 -22.87 -13.54 -14.47
C LEU A 86 -23.16 -12.11 -14.01
N PRO A 87 -23.32 -11.88 -12.69
CA PRO A 87 -23.33 -10.53 -12.15
C PRO A 87 -22.06 -9.77 -12.53
N PRO A 88 -22.15 -8.44 -12.75
CA PRO A 88 -20.98 -7.58 -12.95
C PRO A 88 -19.96 -7.72 -11.82
N TYR A 89 -18.67 -7.59 -12.13
CA TYR A 89 -17.59 -7.71 -11.13
C TYR A 89 -17.65 -6.65 -10.02
N ASP A 90 -18.29 -5.52 -10.25
CA ASP A 90 -18.53 -4.45 -9.27
C ASP A 90 -19.79 -4.68 -8.41
N THR A 91 -20.46 -5.82 -8.56
CA THR A 91 -21.62 -6.18 -7.73
C THR A 91 -21.19 -6.37 -6.29
N ILE A 92 -21.75 -5.55 -5.40
CA ILE A 92 -21.47 -5.59 -3.96
C ILE A 92 -22.43 -6.56 -3.28
N TYR A 93 -21.87 -7.50 -2.53
CA TYR A 93 -22.61 -8.37 -1.61
C TYR A 93 -22.30 -7.99 -0.18
N TYR A 94 -23.17 -8.39 0.74
CA TYR A 94 -23.04 -8.09 2.16
C TYR A 94 -23.09 -9.37 2.98
N PHE A 95 -22.28 -9.42 4.03
CA PHE A 95 -22.22 -10.51 4.98
C PHE A 95 -22.40 -9.96 6.40
N ASP A 96 -23.22 -10.66 7.22
CA ASP A 96 -23.44 -10.32 8.62
C ASP A 96 -22.23 -10.76 9.46
N GLN A 97 -21.22 -9.89 9.54
CA GLN A 97 -19.97 -10.15 10.27
C GLN A 97 -20.11 -9.76 11.74
N LEU A 98 -19.53 -10.54 12.66
CA LEU A 98 -19.56 -10.24 14.10
C LEU A 98 -18.81 -8.94 14.43
N VAL A 99 -19.42 -8.09 15.27
CA VAL A 99 -18.76 -6.89 15.79
C VAL A 99 -17.54 -7.27 16.63
N ASP A 100 -17.69 -8.26 17.50
CA ASP A 100 -16.64 -8.83 18.35
C ASP A 100 -16.78 -10.35 18.37
N HIS A 101 -15.75 -11.07 17.93
CA HIS A 101 -15.73 -12.53 17.94
C HIS A 101 -15.68 -13.12 19.36
N ASN A 102 -15.20 -12.33 20.35
CA ASN A 102 -15.17 -12.72 21.75
C ASN A 102 -16.53 -12.49 22.47
N ASP A 103 -17.38 -11.60 21.92
CA ASP A 103 -18.71 -11.31 22.47
C ASP A 103 -19.76 -11.18 21.34
N PRO A 104 -20.27 -12.31 20.81
CA PRO A 104 -21.30 -12.29 19.77
C PRO A 104 -22.60 -11.58 20.15
N SER A 105 -22.81 -11.29 21.44
CA SER A 105 -24.00 -10.55 21.90
C SER A 105 -24.00 -9.08 21.45
N LEU A 106 -22.87 -8.54 20.99
CA LEU A 106 -22.78 -7.21 20.41
C LEU A 106 -23.40 -7.13 19.00
N GLY A 107 -23.80 -8.27 18.42
CA GLY A 107 -24.43 -8.33 17.11
C GLY A 107 -23.46 -8.32 15.94
N THR A 108 -23.96 -7.90 14.79
CA THR A 108 -23.25 -7.96 13.51
C THR A 108 -23.21 -6.60 12.81
N PHE A 109 -22.29 -6.46 11.88
CA PHE A 109 -22.22 -5.35 10.92
C PHE A 109 -22.20 -5.87 9.49
N GLN A 110 -22.52 -5.02 8.51
CA GLN A 110 -22.54 -5.38 7.10
C GLN A 110 -21.12 -5.28 6.52
N GLN A 111 -20.45 -6.42 6.36
CA GLN A 111 -19.15 -6.50 5.69
C GLN A 111 -19.37 -6.68 4.19
N ARG A 112 -18.74 -5.83 3.38
CA ARG A 112 -18.84 -5.89 1.92
C ARG A 112 -17.93 -6.98 1.36
N TYR A 113 -18.40 -7.64 0.28
CA TYR A 113 -17.57 -8.51 -0.52
C TYR A 113 -18.03 -8.49 -1.98
N TRP A 114 -17.13 -8.89 -2.88
CA TRP A 114 -17.35 -9.07 -4.31
C TRP A 114 -17.05 -10.50 -4.67
N HIS A 115 -17.72 -11.03 -5.69
CA HIS A 115 -17.63 -12.44 -6.00
C HIS A 115 -17.84 -12.70 -7.48
N THR A 116 -17.07 -13.68 -8.02
CA THR A 116 -17.31 -14.27 -9.33
C THR A 116 -17.12 -15.79 -9.29
N TYR A 117 -17.91 -16.48 -10.09
CA TYR A 117 -17.76 -17.90 -10.32
C TYR A 117 -17.60 -18.23 -11.82
N GLU A 118 -16.97 -17.30 -12.56
CA GLU A 118 -16.75 -17.40 -14.00
C GLU A 118 -16.06 -18.69 -14.42
N PHE A 119 -15.04 -19.11 -13.65
CA PHE A 119 -14.26 -20.32 -13.93
C PHE A 119 -14.71 -21.54 -13.12
N TYR A 120 -15.69 -21.39 -12.25
CA TYR A 120 -16.05 -22.42 -11.29
C TYR A 120 -16.72 -23.63 -11.93
N GLU A 121 -16.21 -24.82 -11.60
CA GLU A 121 -16.86 -26.11 -11.82
C GLU A 121 -17.04 -26.84 -10.48
N PRO A 122 -18.07 -27.71 -10.33
CA PRO A 122 -18.29 -28.43 -9.09
C PRO A 122 -17.05 -29.21 -8.62
N GLY A 123 -16.58 -28.90 -7.41
CA GLY A 123 -15.36 -29.45 -6.81
C GLY A 123 -14.13 -28.55 -6.91
N GLY A 124 -14.22 -27.45 -7.64
CA GLY A 124 -13.16 -26.43 -7.68
C GLY A 124 -13.00 -25.66 -6.36
N PRO A 125 -11.83 -25.02 -6.12
CA PRO A 125 -11.54 -24.29 -4.90
C PRO A 125 -12.31 -22.97 -4.81
N ILE A 126 -12.45 -22.49 -3.57
CA ILE A 126 -12.90 -21.13 -3.27
C ILE A 126 -11.68 -20.29 -2.90
N ILE A 127 -11.38 -19.27 -3.69
CA ILE A 127 -10.26 -18.37 -3.47
C ILE A 127 -10.78 -17.13 -2.76
N LEU A 128 -10.35 -16.91 -1.51
CA LEU A 128 -10.69 -15.75 -0.70
C LEU A 128 -9.50 -14.80 -0.64
N MET A 129 -9.72 -13.55 -1.00
CA MET A 129 -8.71 -12.48 -0.94
C MET A 129 -9.24 -11.29 -0.18
N THR A 130 -8.42 -10.67 0.65
CA THR A 130 -8.65 -9.31 1.14
C THR A 130 -7.58 -8.36 0.59
N PRO A 131 -7.93 -7.13 0.15
CA PRO A 131 -6.93 -6.14 -0.22
C PRO A 131 -6.17 -5.57 0.98
N GLY A 132 -6.67 -5.83 2.20
CA GLY A 132 -6.05 -5.35 3.43
C GLY A 132 -6.52 -3.95 3.81
N GLU A 133 -5.60 -3.04 3.91
CA GLU A 133 -5.73 -1.72 4.52
C GLU A 133 -6.30 -0.63 3.57
N ASP A 134 -7.17 -1.00 2.65
CA ASP A 134 -7.78 -0.08 1.69
C ASP A 134 -9.26 -0.41 1.43
N ASN A 135 -9.99 0.54 0.82
CA ASN A 135 -11.35 0.33 0.32
C ASN A 135 -11.36 -0.68 -0.83
N ALA A 136 -12.01 -1.82 -0.61
CA ALA A 136 -11.97 -2.94 -1.56
C ALA A 136 -12.66 -2.68 -2.90
N ALA A 137 -13.44 -1.62 -3.04
CA ALA A 137 -14.15 -1.28 -4.29
C ALA A 137 -13.19 -1.02 -5.47
N SER A 138 -11.94 -0.63 -5.20
CA SER A 138 -10.90 -0.38 -6.22
C SER A 138 -10.20 -1.64 -6.72
N TYR A 139 -10.53 -2.83 -6.17
CA TYR A 139 -9.80 -4.08 -6.39
C TYR A 139 -10.59 -5.13 -7.17
N THR A 140 -11.69 -4.76 -7.81
CA THR A 140 -12.55 -5.72 -8.56
C THR A 140 -11.83 -6.47 -9.67
N GLY A 141 -10.72 -5.95 -10.21
CA GLY A 141 -9.86 -6.65 -11.15
C GLY A 141 -9.22 -7.92 -10.58
N TYR A 142 -9.13 -8.05 -9.25
CA TYR A 142 -8.64 -9.26 -8.58
C TYR A 142 -9.61 -10.45 -8.70
N LEU A 143 -10.82 -10.22 -9.13
CA LEU A 143 -11.78 -11.28 -9.52
C LEU A 143 -11.44 -11.91 -10.88
N THR A 144 -10.58 -11.28 -11.68
CA THR A 144 -10.30 -11.67 -13.08
C THR A 144 -8.93 -12.34 -13.23
N ASN A 145 -8.70 -13.01 -14.36
CA ASN A 145 -7.40 -13.60 -14.70
C ASN A 145 -6.30 -12.57 -15.04
N ARG A 146 -6.55 -11.29 -14.80
CA ARG A 146 -5.51 -10.23 -14.78
C ARG A 146 -4.63 -10.30 -13.53
N THR A 147 -4.99 -11.16 -12.58
CA THR A 147 -4.27 -11.35 -11.31
C THR A 147 -4.03 -12.82 -11.02
N ILE A 148 -3.13 -13.10 -10.07
CA ILE A 148 -2.81 -14.46 -9.63
C ILE A 148 -4.07 -15.21 -9.13
N ASN A 149 -5.02 -14.51 -8.48
CA ASN A 149 -6.26 -15.11 -7.98
C ASN A 149 -7.09 -15.71 -9.12
N GLY A 150 -7.31 -14.90 -10.16
CA GLY A 150 -8.05 -15.38 -11.32
C GLY A 150 -7.29 -16.40 -12.16
N LEU A 151 -5.93 -16.38 -12.17
CA LEU A 151 -5.15 -17.48 -12.77
C LEU A 151 -5.33 -18.79 -12.01
N ILE A 152 -5.32 -18.75 -10.67
CA ILE A 152 -5.62 -19.94 -9.84
C ILE A 152 -7.03 -20.42 -10.15
N ALA A 153 -8.03 -19.53 -10.16
CA ALA A 153 -9.41 -19.90 -10.46
C ALA A 153 -9.56 -20.51 -11.86
N GLN A 154 -8.92 -19.92 -12.87
CA GLN A 154 -8.97 -20.42 -14.24
C GLN A 154 -8.30 -21.80 -14.38
N GLN A 155 -7.17 -22.02 -13.70
CA GLN A 155 -6.43 -23.29 -13.76
C GLN A 155 -7.14 -24.41 -13.01
N GLU A 156 -7.71 -24.11 -11.83
CA GLU A 156 -8.25 -25.10 -10.90
C GLU A 156 -9.78 -25.14 -10.89
N HIS A 157 -10.43 -24.46 -11.84
CA HIS A 157 -11.89 -24.37 -11.94
C HIS A 157 -12.53 -23.79 -10.67
N GLY A 158 -11.94 -22.73 -10.10
CA GLY A 158 -12.35 -22.14 -8.84
C GLY A 158 -13.24 -20.92 -8.97
N SER A 159 -13.72 -20.45 -7.82
CA SER A 159 -14.47 -19.21 -7.63
C SER A 159 -13.62 -18.21 -6.84
N VAL A 160 -13.74 -16.91 -7.14
CA VAL A 160 -12.95 -15.85 -6.49
C VAL A 160 -13.84 -14.91 -5.69
N ILE A 161 -13.40 -14.59 -4.48
CA ILE A 161 -14.05 -13.65 -3.56
C ILE A 161 -13.03 -12.58 -3.16
N ILE A 162 -13.45 -11.33 -3.15
CA ILE A 162 -12.75 -10.23 -2.50
C ILE A 162 -13.59 -9.80 -1.30
N ILE A 163 -13.03 -9.86 -0.09
CA ILE A 163 -13.69 -9.40 1.12
C ILE A 163 -13.02 -8.12 1.63
N GLU A 164 -13.80 -7.11 1.92
CA GLU A 164 -13.30 -5.87 2.51
C GLU A 164 -12.96 -6.07 3.98
N HIS A 165 -11.79 -5.59 4.40
CA HIS A 165 -11.34 -5.69 5.78
C HIS A 165 -12.19 -4.80 6.70
N ARG A 166 -12.46 -5.26 7.95
CA ARG A 166 -13.14 -4.43 8.96
C ARG A 166 -12.44 -3.07 9.13
N PHE A 167 -13.20 -2.01 9.33
CA PHE A 167 -12.76 -0.62 9.50
C PHE A 167 -12.10 0.01 8.25
N TYR A 168 -12.17 -0.63 7.10
CA TYR A 168 -11.79 -0.03 5.81
C TYR A 168 -13.02 0.11 4.91
N GLY A 169 -12.96 1.08 4.00
CA GLY A 169 -14.07 1.40 3.14
C GLY A 169 -15.39 1.59 3.92
N LEU A 170 -16.41 0.83 3.55
CA LEU A 170 -17.72 0.89 4.21
C LEU A 170 -18.03 -0.32 5.12
N SER A 171 -17.07 -1.21 5.34
CA SER A 171 -17.20 -2.38 6.23
C SER A 171 -16.84 -2.01 7.67
N ASN A 172 -17.69 -1.19 8.29
CA ASN A 172 -17.44 -0.65 9.62
C ASN A 172 -18.45 -1.16 10.65
N PRO A 173 -17.99 -1.72 11.81
CA PRO A 173 -18.86 -2.07 12.93
C PRO A 173 -19.58 -0.86 13.54
N TYR A 174 -18.99 0.33 13.43
CA TYR A 174 -19.50 1.59 13.97
C TYR A 174 -19.49 2.71 12.92
N PRO A 175 -20.26 3.79 13.09
CA PRO A 175 -20.37 4.85 12.09
C PRO A 175 -19.21 5.84 12.11
N ASP A 176 -18.16 5.59 12.90
CA ASP A 176 -17.01 6.44 13.05
C ASP A 176 -15.73 5.64 13.40
N LEU A 177 -14.57 6.30 13.29
CA LEU A 177 -13.24 5.79 13.63
C LEU A 177 -12.70 6.44 14.92
N THR A 178 -13.56 6.64 15.92
CA THR A 178 -13.11 7.06 17.25
C THR A 178 -12.34 5.94 17.95
N VAL A 179 -11.56 6.28 18.99
CA VAL A 179 -10.85 5.29 19.82
C VAL A 179 -11.80 4.24 20.39
N ALA A 180 -13.02 4.65 20.77
CA ALA A 180 -14.03 3.75 21.31
C ALA A 180 -14.52 2.71 20.27
N SER A 181 -14.60 3.10 19.01
CA SER A 181 -14.98 2.22 17.91
C SER A 181 -13.80 1.33 17.48
N LEU A 182 -12.61 1.91 17.34
CA LEU A 182 -11.41 1.22 16.86
C LEU A 182 -10.87 0.16 17.82
N LYS A 183 -11.32 0.07 19.06
CA LYS A 183 -10.92 -1.02 19.98
C LYS A 183 -11.23 -2.43 19.45
N TYR A 184 -12.14 -2.56 18.47
CA TYR A 184 -12.44 -3.81 17.77
C TYR A 184 -11.66 -3.98 16.47
N HIS A 185 -10.79 -3.04 16.15
CA HIS A 185 -9.89 -3.10 15.02
C HIS A 185 -8.55 -3.66 15.47
N THR A 186 -8.41 -4.98 15.47
CA THR A 186 -7.20 -5.71 15.83
C THR A 186 -6.89 -6.78 14.79
N ILE A 187 -5.62 -7.21 14.71
CA ILE A 187 -5.21 -8.31 13.83
C ILE A 187 -6.01 -9.57 14.14
N GLN A 188 -6.21 -9.91 15.43
CA GLN A 188 -6.96 -11.11 15.80
C GLN A 188 -8.41 -11.05 15.31
N GLN A 189 -9.10 -9.92 15.45
CA GLN A 189 -10.47 -9.77 14.95
C GLN A 189 -10.55 -9.90 13.43
N ALA A 190 -9.53 -9.42 12.70
CA ALA A 190 -9.46 -9.57 11.25
C ALA A 190 -9.22 -11.03 10.83
N ILE A 191 -8.39 -11.78 11.56
CA ILE A 191 -8.20 -13.22 11.38
C ILE A 191 -9.51 -13.97 11.61
N ASP A 192 -10.21 -13.64 12.70
CA ASP A 192 -11.48 -14.26 13.06
C ASP A 192 -12.59 -13.95 12.03
N ASP A 193 -12.55 -12.76 11.40
CA ASP A 193 -13.45 -12.41 10.30
C ASP A 193 -13.30 -13.35 9.10
N LEU A 194 -12.08 -13.62 8.68
CA LEU A 194 -11.81 -14.49 7.52
C LEU A 194 -12.30 -15.92 7.79
N GLU A 195 -12.05 -16.44 8.98
CA GLU A 195 -12.54 -17.76 9.39
C GLU A 195 -14.08 -17.79 9.45
N TYR A 196 -14.68 -16.80 10.13
CA TYR A 196 -16.13 -16.74 10.31
C TYR A 196 -16.87 -16.59 8.98
N PHE A 197 -16.33 -15.76 8.07
CA PHE A 197 -16.84 -15.63 6.71
C PHE A 197 -16.79 -16.96 5.97
N ALA A 198 -15.63 -17.60 5.90
CA ALA A 198 -15.47 -18.86 5.17
C ALA A 198 -16.42 -19.96 5.66
N LYS A 199 -16.69 -20.02 6.97
CA LYS A 199 -17.55 -21.03 7.60
C LYS A 199 -19.05 -20.75 7.49
N ASN A 200 -19.48 -19.48 7.29
CA ASN A 200 -20.86 -19.09 7.41
C ASN A 200 -21.46 -18.41 6.16
N VAL A 201 -20.65 -18.04 5.18
CA VAL A 201 -21.16 -17.39 3.97
C VAL A 201 -21.97 -18.36 3.12
N VAL A 202 -23.09 -17.85 2.58
CA VAL A 202 -23.82 -18.51 1.50
C VAL A 202 -23.45 -17.76 0.21
N LEU A 203 -22.63 -18.39 -0.63
CA LEU A 203 -22.14 -17.75 -1.84
C LEU A 203 -23.26 -17.59 -2.88
N PRO A 204 -23.34 -16.44 -3.58
CA PRO A 204 -24.39 -16.16 -4.58
C PRO A 204 -24.10 -16.91 -5.91
N MET A 205 -24.02 -18.24 -5.82
CA MET A 205 -23.78 -19.15 -6.94
C MET A 205 -24.50 -20.47 -6.72
N PRO A 206 -24.66 -21.33 -7.74
CA PRO A 206 -25.30 -22.64 -7.60
C PRO A 206 -24.65 -23.48 -6.50
N ASN A 207 -25.45 -24.00 -5.56
CA ASN A 207 -25.04 -24.77 -4.37
C ASN A 207 -24.09 -24.00 -3.42
N GLY A 208 -24.09 -22.67 -3.45
CA GLY A 208 -23.21 -21.85 -2.63
C GLY A 208 -23.39 -21.99 -1.11
N ASP A 209 -24.50 -22.59 -0.66
CA ASP A 209 -24.78 -22.98 0.72
C ASP A 209 -24.05 -24.26 1.17
N GLN A 210 -23.36 -24.96 0.27
CA GLN A 210 -22.70 -26.23 0.51
C GLN A 210 -21.18 -26.18 0.25
N LEU A 211 -20.60 -24.99 0.27
CA LEU A 211 -19.20 -24.77 -0.10
C LEU A 211 -18.34 -24.29 1.07
N GLY A 212 -18.70 -24.61 2.29
CA GLY A 212 -17.86 -24.35 3.47
C GLY A 212 -16.51 -25.08 3.42
N PRO A 213 -15.55 -24.69 4.28
CA PRO A 213 -14.20 -25.28 4.30
C PRO A 213 -14.12 -26.79 4.55
N ASP A 214 -15.19 -27.39 5.03
CA ASP A 214 -15.34 -28.84 5.21
C ASP A 214 -15.87 -29.57 3.95
N LYS A 215 -16.25 -28.82 2.89
CA LYS A 215 -16.86 -29.34 1.65
C LYS A 215 -16.10 -28.94 0.38
N ALA A 216 -15.36 -27.85 0.41
CA ALA A 216 -14.55 -27.36 -0.70
C ALA A 216 -13.19 -26.88 -0.17
N PRO A 217 -12.10 -27.00 -0.95
CA PRO A 217 -10.83 -26.43 -0.56
C PRO A 217 -10.87 -24.89 -0.66
N TRP A 218 -10.63 -24.22 0.46
CA TRP A 218 -10.50 -22.78 0.49
C TRP A 218 -9.04 -22.39 0.41
N ILE A 219 -8.73 -21.46 -0.49
CA ILE A 219 -7.39 -20.87 -0.66
C ILE A 219 -7.46 -19.42 -0.18
N LEU A 220 -6.63 -19.07 0.80
CA LEU A 220 -6.52 -17.70 1.27
C LEU A 220 -5.39 -16.99 0.53
N THR A 221 -5.65 -15.80 -0.01
CA THR A 221 -4.65 -15.02 -0.74
C THR A 221 -4.60 -13.59 -0.23
N GLY A 222 -3.40 -12.99 -0.27
CA GLY A 222 -3.22 -11.59 0.11
C GLY A 222 -1.84 -11.06 -0.29
N GLY A 223 -1.72 -9.74 -0.31
CA GLY A 223 -0.45 -9.07 -0.54
C GLY A 223 -0.13 -8.10 0.58
N SER A 224 1.15 -7.88 0.85
CA SER A 224 1.61 -6.92 1.85
C SER A 224 1.10 -7.23 3.27
N TYR A 225 0.38 -6.30 3.93
CA TYR A 225 -0.30 -6.57 5.20
C TYR A 225 -1.31 -7.71 5.05
N SER A 226 -2.09 -7.73 3.99
CA SER A 226 -3.03 -8.86 3.76
C SER A 226 -2.32 -10.17 3.39
N GLY A 227 -1.10 -10.10 2.86
CA GLY A 227 -0.21 -11.25 2.72
C GLY A 227 0.25 -11.79 4.08
N ALA A 228 0.62 -10.89 5.00
CA ALA A 228 0.91 -11.26 6.38
C ALA A 228 -0.35 -11.82 7.08
N LEU A 229 -1.51 -11.19 6.89
CA LEU A 229 -2.78 -11.66 7.42
C LEU A 229 -3.13 -13.07 6.90
N THR A 230 -2.77 -13.39 5.63
CA THR A 230 -2.88 -14.76 5.09
C THR A 230 -2.04 -15.74 5.90
N SER A 231 -0.75 -15.44 6.11
CA SER A 231 0.15 -16.28 6.91
C SER A 231 -0.33 -16.42 8.36
N TRP A 232 -0.64 -15.30 9.01
CA TRP A 232 -1.11 -15.27 10.41
C TRP A 232 -2.43 -16.03 10.59
N THR A 233 -3.33 -15.94 9.61
CA THR A 233 -4.59 -16.69 9.63
C THR A 233 -4.34 -18.19 9.53
N MET A 234 -3.45 -18.63 8.63
CA MET A 234 -3.13 -20.05 8.50
C MET A 234 -2.41 -20.62 9.75
N VAL A 235 -1.58 -19.82 10.43
CA VAL A 235 -1.01 -20.18 11.76
C VAL A 235 -2.11 -20.31 12.81
N ASN A 236 -3.02 -19.35 12.88
CA ASN A 236 -4.03 -19.24 13.95
C ASN A 236 -5.25 -20.14 13.72
N LYS A 237 -5.58 -20.44 12.45
CA LYS A 237 -6.78 -21.20 12.00
C LYS A 237 -6.40 -22.36 11.06
N PRO A 238 -5.59 -23.32 11.50
CA PRO A 238 -4.95 -24.33 10.63
C PRO A 238 -5.94 -25.23 9.86
N ASP A 239 -7.18 -25.36 10.34
CA ASP A 239 -8.18 -26.25 9.74
C ASP A 239 -9.19 -25.53 8.82
N THR A 240 -9.01 -24.23 8.56
CA THR A 240 -10.01 -23.44 7.78
C THR A 240 -9.58 -23.31 6.33
N PHE A 241 -8.33 -22.97 6.06
CA PHE A 241 -7.84 -22.78 4.70
C PHE A 241 -6.90 -23.92 4.30
N TRP A 242 -7.18 -24.53 3.15
CA TRP A 242 -6.40 -25.65 2.64
C TRP A 242 -5.03 -25.23 2.14
N ALA A 243 -4.95 -24.06 1.49
CA ALA A 243 -3.73 -23.51 0.98
C ALA A 243 -3.69 -22.00 1.10
N GLY A 244 -2.49 -21.40 0.98
CA GLY A 244 -2.28 -19.96 1.03
C GLY A 244 -1.37 -19.44 -0.09
N TYR A 245 -1.58 -18.17 -0.47
CA TYR A 245 -0.67 -17.40 -1.31
C TYR A 245 -0.43 -16.03 -0.69
N ALA A 246 0.81 -15.75 -0.31
CA ALA A 246 1.21 -14.58 0.46
C ALA A 246 2.28 -13.77 -0.30
N SER A 247 1.85 -12.72 -1.01
CA SER A 247 2.71 -11.82 -1.78
C SER A 247 3.29 -10.73 -0.90
N SER A 248 4.60 -10.48 -0.96
CA SER A 248 5.28 -9.42 -0.20
C SER A 248 4.85 -9.35 1.27
N ALA A 249 4.60 -10.51 1.87
CA ALA A 249 3.96 -10.66 3.17
C ALA A 249 4.84 -10.15 4.31
N VAL A 250 4.44 -9.06 4.94
CA VAL A 250 5.15 -8.38 6.04
C VAL A 250 4.91 -9.09 7.38
N VAL A 251 5.30 -10.37 7.45
CA VAL A 251 4.98 -11.29 8.56
C VAL A 251 5.59 -10.89 9.88
N GLU A 252 6.73 -10.20 9.87
CA GLU A 252 7.40 -9.71 11.08
C GLU A 252 6.97 -8.30 11.42
N ALA A 253 6.32 -8.10 12.54
CA ALA A 253 6.06 -6.78 13.10
C ALA A 253 7.36 -6.16 13.61
N ILE A 254 7.73 -4.96 13.16
CA ILE A 254 9.01 -4.32 13.45
C ILE A 254 8.77 -2.92 13.98
N PHE A 255 9.27 -2.62 15.18
CA PHE A 255 9.12 -1.28 15.77
C PHE A 255 9.94 -0.24 15.00
N ASP A 256 11.26 -0.37 14.94
CA ASP A 256 12.20 0.51 14.24
C ASP A 256 12.49 -0.07 12.85
N PHE A 257 11.70 0.35 11.84
CA PHE A 257 11.76 -0.23 10.50
C PHE A 257 12.61 0.61 9.53
N TRP A 258 13.75 1.13 9.98
CA TRP A 258 14.70 1.86 9.13
C TRP A 258 15.19 1.04 7.93
N ARG A 259 15.15 -0.30 8.02
CA ARG A 259 15.53 -1.19 6.91
C ARG A 259 14.58 -1.16 5.72
N TYR A 260 13.44 -0.49 5.84
CA TYR A 260 12.58 -0.17 4.69
C TYR A 260 13.35 0.50 3.54
N PHE A 261 14.35 1.32 3.84
CA PHE A 261 15.14 2.04 2.85
C PHE A 261 16.33 1.24 2.29
N GLU A 262 16.66 0.08 2.86
CA GLU A 262 17.79 -0.73 2.38
C GLU A 262 17.57 -1.36 1.00
N PRO A 263 16.42 -1.98 0.67
CA PRO A 263 16.15 -2.44 -0.69
C PRO A 263 16.16 -1.29 -1.71
N ILE A 264 15.68 -0.10 -1.34
CA ILE A 264 15.73 1.10 -2.18
C ILE A 264 17.19 1.46 -2.47
N ARG A 265 18.00 1.68 -1.43
CA ARG A 265 19.43 2.04 -1.55
C ARG A 265 20.22 1.04 -2.39
N GLN A 266 19.91 -0.26 -2.27
CA GLN A 266 20.61 -1.32 -2.97
C GLN A 266 20.25 -1.42 -4.46
N ASN A 267 19.00 -1.07 -4.82
CA ASN A 267 18.47 -1.34 -6.16
C ASN A 267 18.18 -0.06 -6.99
N MET A 268 18.17 1.13 -6.38
CA MET A 268 18.07 2.39 -7.12
C MET A 268 19.33 2.65 -7.95
N PRO A 269 19.31 3.53 -8.97
CA PRO A 269 20.52 3.92 -9.70
C PRO A 269 21.63 4.32 -8.74
N GLN A 270 22.82 3.73 -8.87
CA GLN A 270 23.88 3.84 -7.86
C GLN A 270 24.50 5.24 -7.79
N ASN A 271 24.53 5.98 -8.89
CA ASN A 271 24.89 7.40 -8.93
C ASN A 271 23.88 8.25 -8.13
N CYS A 272 22.57 8.04 -8.32
CA CYS A 272 21.51 8.69 -7.54
C CYS A 272 21.65 8.34 -6.05
N SER A 273 21.87 7.07 -5.71
CA SER A 273 22.10 6.62 -4.33
C SER A 273 23.29 7.32 -3.68
N ALA A 274 24.39 7.50 -4.42
CA ALA A 274 25.59 8.17 -3.94
C ALA A 274 25.33 9.67 -3.67
N ASP A 275 24.66 10.33 -4.60
CA ASP A 275 24.33 11.76 -4.50
C ASP A 275 23.29 12.03 -3.40
N VAL A 276 22.25 11.20 -3.29
CA VAL A 276 21.28 11.26 -2.19
C VAL A 276 21.99 11.11 -0.84
N ALA A 277 22.85 10.12 -0.70
CA ALA A 277 23.60 9.88 0.54
C ALA A 277 24.52 11.05 0.90
N ALA A 278 25.15 11.70 -0.08
CA ALA A 278 25.99 12.87 0.14
C ALA A 278 25.17 14.06 0.65
N VAL A 279 23.98 14.31 0.07
CA VAL A 279 23.07 15.39 0.49
C VAL A 279 22.53 15.12 1.88
N ILE A 280 22.05 13.90 2.17
CA ILE A 280 21.51 13.52 3.48
C ILE A 280 22.57 13.67 4.57
N SER A 281 23.81 13.21 4.32
CA SER A 281 24.91 13.41 5.28
C SER A 281 25.17 14.89 5.57
N HIS A 282 25.15 15.73 4.55
CA HIS A 282 25.34 17.16 4.71
C HIS A 282 24.19 17.83 5.47
N VAL A 283 22.94 17.46 5.18
CA VAL A 283 21.75 17.96 5.90
C VAL A 283 21.83 17.57 7.38
N ASP A 284 22.17 16.30 7.66
CA ASP A 284 22.32 15.81 9.05
C ASP A 284 23.42 16.58 9.81
N ASP A 285 24.57 16.84 9.17
CA ASP A 285 25.67 17.59 9.77
C ASP A 285 25.27 19.05 10.08
N VAL A 286 24.63 19.73 9.12
CA VAL A 286 24.21 21.15 9.29
C VAL A 286 23.10 21.27 10.32
N PHE A 287 22.09 20.40 10.29
CA PHE A 287 20.94 20.46 11.20
C PHE A 287 21.26 19.93 12.60
N SER A 288 22.36 19.22 12.78
CA SER A 288 22.89 18.87 14.10
C SER A 288 23.72 19.99 14.73
N GLY A 289 24.07 21.03 13.97
CA GLY A 289 24.78 22.21 14.43
C GLY A 289 23.87 23.32 14.87
N ASP A 290 24.47 24.48 15.19
CA ASP A 290 23.81 25.69 15.67
C ASP A 290 23.97 26.91 14.72
N ASN A 291 24.58 26.71 13.53
CA ASN A 291 24.75 27.76 12.53
C ASN A 291 23.43 28.03 11.78
N THR A 292 22.69 29.01 12.28
CA THR A 292 21.39 29.42 11.72
C THR A 292 21.49 29.91 10.28
N THR A 293 22.65 30.42 9.84
CA THR A 293 22.83 30.85 8.44
C THR A 293 22.84 29.65 7.49
N ASP A 294 23.58 28.60 7.81
CA ASP A 294 23.66 27.40 6.99
C ASP A 294 22.35 26.62 7.04
N ILE A 295 21.72 26.53 8.21
CA ILE A 295 20.39 25.93 8.39
C ILE A 295 19.36 26.63 7.48
N ASN A 296 19.25 27.94 7.53
CA ASN A 296 18.31 28.69 6.70
C ASN A 296 18.63 28.56 5.21
N ALA A 297 19.92 28.52 4.82
CA ALA A 297 20.30 28.32 3.43
C ALA A 297 19.79 26.98 2.87
N ILE A 298 19.85 25.90 3.64
CA ILE A 298 19.30 24.60 3.23
C ILE A 298 17.75 24.68 3.17
N LYS A 299 17.10 25.23 4.19
CA LYS A 299 15.63 25.38 4.18
C LYS A 299 15.14 26.16 2.96
N ASP A 300 15.77 27.28 2.64
CA ASP A 300 15.41 28.14 1.52
C ASP A 300 15.67 27.45 0.17
N LEU A 301 16.73 26.65 0.08
CA LEU A 301 17.07 25.89 -1.12
C LEU A 301 15.95 24.88 -1.49
N PHE A 302 15.38 24.22 -0.50
CA PHE A 302 14.27 23.29 -0.69
C PHE A 302 12.88 23.96 -0.70
N GLY A 303 12.80 25.29 -0.52
CA GLY A 303 11.53 26.03 -0.43
C GLY A 303 10.79 25.84 0.90
N LEU A 304 11.50 25.40 1.93
CA LEU A 304 10.97 25.06 3.26
C LEU A 304 11.35 26.10 4.33
N GLY A 305 11.67 27.33 3.91
CA GLY A 305 12.14 28.41 4.79
C GLY A 305 11.20 28.73 5.96
N GLU A 306 9.90 28.58 5.76
CA GLU A 306 8.86 28.87 6.77
C GLU A 306 8.68 27.76 7.81
N MET A 307 9.15 26.53 7.55
CA MET A 307 8.98 25.42 8.49
C MET A 307 9.74 25.66 9.79
N SER A 308 9.08 25.39 10.92
CA SER A 308 9.60 25.65 12.26
C SER A 308 10.53 24.56 12.78
N HIS A 309 10.27 23.30 12.39
CA HIS A 309 10.92 22.12 12.93
C HIS A 309 11.90 21.48 11.91
N LEU A 310 13.18 21.32 12.32
CA LEU A 310 14.23 20.81 11.42
C LEU A 310 14.05 19.33 11.09
N ASP A 311 13.46 18.55 11.96
CA ASP A 311 13.13 17.16 11.71
C ASP A 311 12.00 17.02 10.66
N ASP A 312 11.03 17.94 10.63
CA ASP A 312 10.05 18.01 9.54
C ASP A 312 10.68 18.41 8.21
N VAL A 313 11.61 19.37 8.22
CA VAL A 313 12.36 19.77 7.01
C VAL A 313 13.16 18.58 6.46
N ALA A 314 13.97 17.93 7.31
CA ALA A 314 14.78 16.79 6.91
C ALA A 314 13.91 15.57 6.56
N GLY A 315 12.84 15.34 7.32
CA GLY A 315 11.84 14.30 7.06
C GLY A 315 11.15 14.45 5.71
N SER A 316 10.97 15.70 5.23
CA SER A 316 10.35 15.97 3.93
C SER A 316 11.13 15.37 2.77
N LEU A 317 12.44 15.20 2.90
CA LEU A 317 13.28 14.58 1.86
C LEU A 317 13.01 13.08 1.69
N ARG A 318 12.45 12.41 2.71
CA ARG A 318 12.02 10.99 2.60
C ARG A 318 10.93 10.80 1.55
N ASN A 319 10.12 11.81 1.29
CA ASN A 319 9.00 11.70 0.36
C ASN A 319 9.44 11.24 -1.03
N ASN A 320 10.57 11.73 -1.54
CA ASN A 320 11.11 11.28 -2.84
C ASN A 320 11.51 9.80 -2.85
N LEU A 321 11.96 9.26 -1.70
CA LEU A 321 12.36 7.86 -1.59
C LEU A 321 11.15 6.94 -1.43
N TRP A 322 10.09 7.40 -0.77
CA TRP A 322 8.84 6.65 -0.64
C TRP A 322 8.13 6.40 -1.98
N ASP A 323 8.38 7.23 -3.00
CA ASP A 323 7.84 7.02 -4.34
C ASP A 323 8.33 5.73 -5.00
N TRP A 324 9.43 5.13 -4.50
CA TRP A 324 9.91 3.81 -4.90
C TRP A 324 8.88 2.70 -4.70
N GLN A 325 8.08 2.75 -3.64
CA GLN A 325 7.06 1.74 -3.35
C GLN A 325 6.02 1.62 -4.47
N SER A 326 5.77 2.70 -5.21
CA SER A 326 4.81 2.72 -6.31
C SER A 326 5.34 2.12 -7.62
N LEU A 327 6.64 1.82 -7.69
CA LEU A 327 7.24 1.26 -8.90
C LEU A 327 6.79 -0.19 -9.12
N GLN A 328 6.66 -0.52 -10.40
CA GLN A 328 6.36 -1.86 -10.89
C GLN A 328 7.28 -2.17 -12.09
N PRO A 329 7.46 -3.43 -12.49
CA PRO A 329 8.19 -3.77 -13.73
C PRO A 329 7.67 -3.06 -14.98
N THR A 330 6.43 -2.58 -14.93
CA THR A 330 5.79 -1.79 -16.00
C THR A 330 6.08 -0.29 -15.91
N SER A 331 6.71 0.19 -14.84
CA SER A 331 7.03 1.60 -14.67
C SER A 331 8.08 2.07 -15.67
N GLY A 332 7.76 3.13 -16.40
CA GLY A 332 8.67 3.76 -17.37
C GLY A 332 9.54 4.87 -16.74
N ALA A 333 10.39 5.47 -17.56
CA ALA A 333 11.28 6.58 -17.17
C ALA A 333 10.56 7.81 -16.61
N GLY A 334 9.27 8.02 -16.94
CA GLY A 334 8.44 9.09 -16.40
C GLY A 334 7.82 8.77 -15.04
N ALA A 335 8.18 7.67 -14.38
CA ALA A 335 7.79 7.44 -13.00
C ALA A 335 8.49 8.44 -12.08
N GLN A 336 7.76 8.98 -11.11
CA GLN A 336 8.19 10.07 -10.24
C GLN A 336 9.54 9.84 -9.56
N PHE A 337 9.81 8.61 -9.11
CA PHE A 337 11.10 8.26 -8.55
C PHE A 337 12.25 8.39 -9.56
N PHE A 338 12.04 7.98 -10.81
CA PHE A 338 13.08 8.10 -11.84
C PHE A 338 13.28 9.54 -12.29
N GLU A 339 12.21 10.34 -12.35
CA GLU A 339 12.34 11.79 -12.60
C GLU A 339 13.15 12.49 -11.50
N PHE A 340 12.96 12.08 -10.24
CA PHE A 340 13.79 12.53 -9.13
C PHE A 340 15.26 12.18 -9.31
N CYS A 341 15.58 10.92 -9.60
CA CYS A 341 16.96 10.51 -9.87
C CYS A 341 17.55 11.23 -11.08
N ASP A 342 16.81 11.35 -12.18
CA ASP A 342 17.27 12.07 -13.38
C ASP A 342 17.61 13.55 -13.09
N ALA A 343 16.86 14.20 -12.20
CA ALA A 343 17.16 15.55 -11.76
C ALA A 343 18.54 15.66 -11.08
N LEU A 344 18.95 14.64 -10.33
CA LEU A 344 20.25 14.59 -9.65
C LEU A 344 21.38 14.13 -10.57
N GLU A 345 21.09 13.24 -11.53
CA GLU A 345 22.09 12.51 -12.31
C GLU A 345 22.39 13.13 -13.66
N VAL A 346 21.45 13.86 -14.28
CA VAL A 346 21.62 14.37 -15.64
C VAL A 346 22.03 15.84 -15.62
N LYS A 347 23.28 16.12 -16.05
CA LYS A 347 23.83 17.46 -16.14
C LYS A 347 24.25 17.75 -17.60
N ASN A 348 23.60 18.75 -18.22
CA ASN A 348 23.84 19.12 -19.61
C ASN A 348 23.66 17.96 -20.60
N GLY A 349 22.77 17.01 -20.32
CA GLY A 349 22.54 15.82 -21.15
C GLY A 349 23.55 14.68 -20.95
N GLU A 350 24.44 14.77 -19.97
CA GLU A 350 25.37 13.72 -19.58
C GLU A 350 24.96 13.12 -18.23
N ASN A 351 25.04 11.79 -18.13
CA ASN A 351 24.74 11.07 -16.88
C ASN A 351 25.93 11.14 -15.92
N ALA A 352 25.67 11.19 -14.64
CA ALA A 352 26.66 11.09 -13.59
C ALA A 352 27.45 9.76 -13.66
N PRO A 353 28.74 9.77 -13.29
CA PRO A 353 29.45 8.52 -13.01
C PRO A 353 28.82 7.79 -11.81
N GLN A 354 29.16 6.52 -11.62
CA GLN A 354 28.61 5.70 -10.53
C GLN A 354 28.73 6.35 -9.12
N ALA A 355 29.73 7.20 -8.93
CA ALA A 355 29.93 7.93 -7.67
C ALA A 355 29.07 9.21 -7.53
N GLY A 356 28.18 9.48 -8.48
CA GLY A 356 27.40 10.71 -8.56
C GLY A 356 28.20 11.92 -9.07
N TRP A 357 27.55 13.09 -9.11
CA TRP A 357 28.20 14.39 -9.39
C TRP A 357 28.82 15.00 -8.13
N GLY A 358 28.49 14.48 -6.96
CA GLY A 358 28.94 14.96 -5.66
C GLY A 358 28.04 16.05 -5.07
N LEU A 359 28.31 16.36 -3.80
CA LEU A 359 27.47 17.18 -2.93
C LEU A 359 27.00 18.51 -3.55
N ASP A 360 27.93 19.30 -4.08
CA ASP A 360 27.61 20.68 -4.53
C ASP A 360 26.54 20.69 -5.63
N TYR A 361 26.66 19.76 -6.59
CA TYR A 361 25.68 19.64 -7.67
C TYR A 361 24.39 18.98 -7.17
N ALA A 362 24.49 17.85 -6.49
CA ALA A 362 23.34 17.08 -6.01
C ALA A 362 22.45 17.89 -5.07
N LEU A 363 23.03 18.65 -4.14
CA LEU A 363 22.30 19.51 -3.21
C LEU A 363 21.50 20.58 -3.95
N SER A 364 22.14 21.26 -4.92
CA SER A 364 21.45 22.28 -5.73
C SER A 364 20.36 21.67 -6.62
N ALA A 365 20.63 20.53 -7.23
CA ALA A 365 19.71 19.84 -8.14
C ALA A 365 18.49 19.30 -7.39
N TRP A 366 18.71 18.64 -6.25
CA TRP A 366 17.61 18.16 -5.40
C TRP A 366 16.76 19.31 -4.87
N GLY A 367 17.41 20.36 -4.34
CA GLY A 367 16.69 21.54 -3.85
C GLY A 367 15.79 22.16 -4.92
N SER A 368 16.32 22.34 -6.14
CA SER A 368 15.52 22.87 -7.27
C SER A 368 14.37 21.93 -7.65
N TYR A 369 14.64 20.62 -7.80
CA TYR A 369 13.62 19.63 -8.12
C TYR A 369 12.52 19.58 -7.05
N PHE A 370 12.92 19.53 -5.77
CA PHE A 370 11.97 19.48 -4.66
C PHE A 370 11.07 20.72 -4.65
N LYS A 371 11.69 21.90 -4.71
CA LYS A 371 10.98 23.19 -4.63
C LYS A 371 10.07 23.45 -5.83
N ASP A 372 10.57 23.20 -7.06
CA ASP A 372 9.94 23.68 -8.29
C ASP A 372 9.03 22.62 -8.94
N VAL A 373 9.23 21.33 -8.62
CA VAL A 373 8.49 20.20 -9.22
C VAL A 373 7.75 19.39 -8.17
N TYR A 374 8.47 18.87 -7.16
CA TYR A 374 7.91 17.89 -6.23
C TYR A 374 6.95 18.51 -5.21
N TYR A 375 7.35 19.61 -4.59
CA TYR A 375 6.50 20.31 -3.61
C TYR A 375 5.15 20.74 -4.19
N PRO A 376 5.06 21.39 -5.36
CA PRO A 376 3.77 21.69 -5.98
C PRO A 376 2.92 20.45 -6.27
N LEU A 377 3.57 19.31 -6.57
CA LEU A 377 2.87 18.06 -6.86
C LEU A 377 2.20 17.48 -5.61
N ILE A 378 2.89 17.47 -4.46
CA ILE A 378 2.37 16.85 -3.23
C ILE A 378 1.58 17.80 -2.33
N CYS A 379 1.87 19.11 -2.39
CA CYS A 379 1.25 20.12 -1.52
C CYS A 379 0.25 21.02 -2.27
N GLY A 380 0.33 21.11 -3.60
CA GLY A 380 -0.48 22.05 -4.36
C GLY A 380 -0.20 23.50 -3.94
N ASP A 381 -1.25 24.21 -3.53
CA ASP A 381 -1.18 25.61 -3.06
C ASP A 381 -1.04 25.73 -1.53
N ASP A 382 -0.96 24.62 -0.78
CA ASP A 382 -0.82 24.64 0.68
C ASP A 382 0.56 25.13 1.11
N GLY A 383 0.65 25.83 2.24
CA GLY A 383 1.91 26.24 2.86
C GLY A 383 2.73 25.04 3.35
N ALA A 384 4.06 25.21 3.44
CA ALA A 384 4.94 24.12 3.83
C ALA A 384 4.63 23.55 5.23
N GLU A 385 4.33 24.39 6.19
CA GLU A 385 3.94 23.96 7.55
C GLU A 385 2.60 23.19 7.52
N ASP A 386 1.63 23.63 6.70
CA ASP A 386 0.32 22.97 6.59
C ASP A 386 0.41 21.61 5.88
N CYS A 387 1.26 21.49 4.84
CA CYS A 387 1.41 20.26 4.04
C CYS A 387 2.39 19.26 4.68
N LEU A 388 3.55 19.73 5.16
CA LEU A 388 4.67 18.88 5.58
C LEU A 388 4.93 18.94 7.08
N GLY A 389 4.42 19.96 7.81
CA GLY A 389 4.59 20.07 9.26
C GLY A 389 3.77 19.00 9.99
N THR A 390 4.36 18.38 11.02
CA THR A 390 3.74 17.31 11.80
C THR A 390 3.55 17.67 13.27
N TYR A 391 3.58 18.96 13.64
CA TYR A 391 3.48 19.39 15.03
C TYR A 391 2.14 20.05 15.39
N ASP A 392 1.36 20.50 14.41
CA ASP A 392 0.03 21.07 14.69
C ASP A 392 -1.00 19.95 14.92
N VAL A 393 -1.34 19.72 16.17
CA VAL A 393 -2.30 18.69 16.61
C VAL A 393 -3.75 18.97 16.20
N PHE A 394 -4.05 20.21 15.75
CA PHE A 394 -5.42 20.62 15.38
C PHE A 394 -5.73 20.44 13.90
N GLN A 395 -4.78 19.97 13.10
CA GLN A 395 -5.05 19.70 11.69
C GLN A 395 -6.16 18.67 11.53
N ASN A 396 -7.07 18.93 10.59
CA ASN A 396 -8.20 18.04 10.30
C ASN A 396 -7.75 16.63 9.90
N PHE A 397 -6.57 16.51 9.35
CA PHE A 397 -5.96 15.23 8.99
C PHE A 397 -5.87 14.27 10.19
N TRP A 398 -5.44 14.76 11.37
CA TRP A 398 -5.36 13.95 12.59
C TRP A 398 -6.71 13.70 13.25
N THR A 399 -7.62 14.65 13.17
CA THR A 399 -8.86 14.70 13.96
C THR A 399 -10.07 14.14 13.25
N ASN A 400 -10.00 13.88 11.93
CA ASN A 400 -11.10 13.33 11.15
C ASN A 400 -11.37 11.86 11.53
N THR A 401 -12.53 11.61 12.11
CA THR A 401 -12.99 10.27 12.53
C THR A 401 -14.05 9.67 11.59
N SER A 402 -14.24 10.24 10.40
CA SER A 402 -15.17 9.67 9.43
C SER A 402 -14.72 8.28 8.99
N ILE A 403 -15.66 7.40 8.71
CA ILE A 403 -15.36 6.11 8.04
C ILE A 403 -14.81 6.36 6.63
N ASP A 404 -14.26 5.34 5.99
CA ASP A 404 -13.57 5.43 4.70
C ASP A 404 -12.35 6.38 4.80
N ASN A 405 -11.57 6.21 5.89
CA ASN A 405 -10.32 6.91 6.17
C ASN A 405 -9.26 5.87 6.53
N GLU A 406 -8.72 5.28 5.47
CA GLU A 406 -7.80 4.14 5.51
C GLU A 406 -6.56 4.47 6.35
N ASN A 407 -6.03 5.68 6.21
CA ASN A 407 -4.83 6.10 6.94
C ASN A 407 -5.06 6.09 8.46
N ARG A 408 -6.23 6.57 8.92
CA ARG A 408 -6.57 6.52 10.35
C ARG A 408 -6.72 5.10 10.86
N SER A 409 -7.39 4.23 10.09
CA SER A 409 -7.54 2.82 10.44
C SER A 409 -6.20 2.10 10.46
N TRP A 410 -5.34 2.33 9.46
CA TRP A 410 -3.99 1.78 9.42
C TRP A 410 -3.13 2.23 10.59
N MET A 411 -3.10 3.55 10.89
CA MET A 411 -2.34 4.08 12.00
C MET A 411 -2.78 3.50 13.35
N TRP A 412 -4.05 3.09 13.51
CA TRP A 412 -4.48 2.40 14.72
C TRP A 412 -3.74 1.06 14.92
N ILE A 413 -3.63 0.25 13.87
CA ILE A 413 -2.90 -1.03 13.90
C ILE A 413 -1.39 -0.80 14.08
N VAL A 414 -0.82 0.18 13.38
CA VAL A 414 0.59 0.59 13.53
C VAL A 414 0.90 0.96 14.97
N CYS A 415 0.10 1.82 15.58
CA CYS A 415 0.32 2.34 16.92
C CYS A 415 0.15 1.29 18.03
N ASN A 416 -0.67 0.26 17.80
CA ASN A 416 -0.96 -0.77 18.81
C ASN A 416 -0.15 -2.05 18.63
N GLU A 417 0.01 -2.52 17.37
CA GLU A 417 0.42 -3.90 17.12
C GLU A 417 1.67 -4.03 16.22
N LEU A 418 1.79 -3.25 15.13
CA LEU A 418 2.77 -3.51 14.07
C LEU A 418 4.03 -2.67 14.13
N GLY A 419 3.94 -1.40 14.55
CA GLY A 419 5.06 -0.46 14.41
C GLY A 419 5.26 -0.04 12.96
N PHE A 420 6.27 -0.59 12.31
CA PHE A 420 6.69 -0.24 10.94
C PHE A 420 7.05 1.24 10.76
N TYR A 421 7.63 1.85 11.81
CA TYR A 421 8.12 3.23 11.70
C TYR A 421 9.31 3.28 10.75
N GLN A 422 9.13 3.95 9.61
CA GLN A 422 10.10 4.00 8.51
C GLN A 422 11.12 5.12 8.74
N ASP A 423 11.87 4.96 9.80
CA ASP A 423 12.83 5.92 10.32
C ASP A 423 14.18 5.92 9.56
N GLY A 424 15.02 6.91 9.85
CA GLY A 424 16.42 6.89 9.46
C GLY A 424 17.22 5.87 10.27
N PRO A 425 18.35 5.36 9.73
CA PRO A 425 19.12 4.33 10.42
C PRO A 425 19.73 4.86 11.73
N PRO A 426 19.79 4.03 12.78
CA PRO A 426 20.36 4.43 14.05
C PRO A 426 21.84 4.83 13.90
N ARG A 427 22.34 5.68 14.80
CA ARG A 427 23.69 6.27 14.71
C ARG A 427 24.82 5.23 14.68
N ASN A 428 24.61 4.06 15.25
CA ASN A 428 25.57 2.96 15.27
C ASN A 428 25.46 2.02 14.06
N ALA A 429 24.50 2.24 13.16
CA ALA A 429 24.42 1.48 11.91
C ALA A 429 25.61 1.83 10.99
N THR A 430 26.20 0.79 10.40
CA THR A 430 27.36 0.94 9.50
C THR A 430 26.99 1.27 8.07
N VAL A 431 25.70 1.43 7.77
CA VAL A 431 25.19 1.78 6.45
C VAL A 431 25.34 3.27 6.17
N THR A 432 25.59 3.63 4.91
CA THR A 432 25.50 5.01 4.46
C THR A 432 24.02 5.37 4.30
N PRO A 433 23.48 6.33 5.08
CA PRO A 433 22.06 6.62 5.07
C PRO A 433 21.66 7.36 3.78
N ILE A 434 20.48 7.03 3.26
CA ILE A 434 19.77 7.79 2.23
C ILE A 434 18.57 8.55 2.82
N VAL A 435 18.33 8.40 4.12
CA VAL A 435 17.30 9.08 4.92
C VAL A 435 17.97 9.69 6.15
N THR A 436 17.53 10.90 6.51
CA THR A 436 18.05 11.64 7.66
C THR A 436 17.96 10.84 8.97
N ARG A 437 19.00 10.96 9.79
CA ARG A 437 19.03 10.42 11.16
C ARG A 437 18.34 11.35 12.20
N LEU A 438 17.79 12.48 11.79
CA LEU A 438 16.98 13.34 12.64
C LEU A 438 15.57 12.76 12.86
N VAL A 439 15.13 11.93 11.92
CA VAL A 439 13.87 11.20 11.98
C VAL A 439 14.18 9.78 12.42
N ASN A 440 13.95 9.46 13.70
CA ASN A 440 14.24 8.14 14.26
C ASN A 440 13.41 7.87 15.52
N VAL A 441 13.40 6.60 15.98
CA VAL A 441 12.65 6.17 17.17
C VAL A 441 13.14 6.81 18.47
N GLU A 442 14.40 7.29 18.56
CA GLU A 442 14.93 7.96 19.76
C GLU A 442 14.33 9.36 19.92
N THR A 443 13.94 10.01 18.81
CA THR A 443 13.25 11.30 18.79
C THR A 443 11.73 11.16 18.77
N PHE A 444 11.21 9.95 18.69
CA PHE A 444 9.78 9.64 18.57
C PHE A 444 9.10 10.36 17.40
N TYR A 445 9.82 10.56 16.30
CA TYR A 445 9.32 11.40 15.20
C TYR A 445 8.02 10.87 14.60
N ASP A 446 7.99 9.61 14.15
CA ASP A 446 6.79 9.03 13.58
C ASP A 446 5.82 8.52 14.68
N GLN A 447 6.32 8.05 15.83
CA GLN A 447 5.49 7.56 16.94
C GLN A 447 4.58 8.65 17.54
N ARG A 448 5.03 9.92 17.60
CA ARG A 448 4.18 11.01 18.11
C ARG A 448 2.92 11.24 17.28
N GLN A 449 2.89 10.81 16.02
CA GLN A 449 1.69 10.88 15.19
C GLN A 449 0.54 10.05 15.80
N CYS A 450 0.85 8.97 16.51
CA CYS A 450 -0.14 8.19 17.24
C CYS A 450 -0.90 9.01 18.29
N GLN A 451 -0.21 9.92 18.99
CA GLN A 451 -0.84 10.83 19.95
C GLN A 451 -1.77 11.83 19.25
N MET A 452 -1.42 12.26 18.04
CA MET A 452 -2.23 13.21 17.26
C MET A 452 -3.49 12.58 16.72
N TYR A 453 -3.38 11.34 16.21
CA TYR A 453 -4.54 10.56 15.75
C TYR A 453 -5.44 10.13 16.91
N PHE A 454 -4.85 9.68 18.02
CA PHE A 454 -5.55 8.97 19.09
C PHE A 454 -5.14 9.48 20.49
N PRO A 455 -5.32 10.77 20.80
CA PRO A 455 -4.86 11.35 22.07
C PRO A 455 -5.50 10.70 23.31
N GLU A 456 -6.70 10.10 23.16
CA GLU A 456 -7.37 9.39 24.25
C GLU A 456 -6.74 8.03 24.56
N ALA A 457 -6.14 7.38 23.54
CA ALA A 457 -5.48 6.08 23.69
C ALA A 457 -3.99 6.23 24.05
N PHE A 458 -3.33 7.23 23.47
CA PHE A 458 -1.89 7.42 23.59
C PHE A 458 -1.57 8.82 24.15
N PRO A 459 -1.52 9.00 25.49
CA PRO A 459 -1.07 10.26 26.10
C PRO A 459 0.43 10.51 25.87
N ASP A 460 1.21 9.45 25.64
CA ASP A 460 2.64 9.45 25.29
C ASP A 460 2.85 8.63 24.00
N PRO A 461 3.98 8.85 23.26
CA PRO A 461 4.30 8.06 22.07
C PRO A 461 4.30 6.54 22.41
N PRO A 462 3.54 5.71 21.68
CA PRO A 462 3.38 4.30 22.04
C PRO A 462 4.60 3.45 21.67
N PHE A 463 4.71 2.32 22.37
CA PHE A 463 5.51 1.19 21.94
C PHE A 463 4.56 0.05 21.55
N PRO A 464 4.25 -0.13 20.25
CA PRO A 464 3.35 -1.17 19.78
C PRO A 464 3.84 -2.57 20.19
N ASP A 465 2.91 -3.47 20.46
CA ASP A 465 3.23 -4.81 20.99
C ASP A 465 3.66 -5.79 19.87
N THR A 466 4.69 -5.37 19.11
CA THR A 466 5.26 -6.15 18.00
C THR A 466 5.73 -7.53 18.44
N SER A 467 6.26 -7.63 19.67
CA SER A 467 6.75 -8.88 20.20
C SER A 467 5.63 -9.91 20.41
N ASN A 468 4.44 -9.46 20.79
CA ASN A 468 3.29 -10.33 20.97
C ASN A 468 2.73 -10.79 19.61
N VAL A 469 2.67 -9.90 18.62
CA VAL A 469 2.28 -10.25 17.24
C VAL A 469 3.20 -11.35 16.70
N ASN A 470 4.52 -11.14 16.76
CA ASN A 470 5.51 -12.11 16.27
C ASN A 470 5.45 -13.43 17.06
N ARG A 471 5.15 -13.39 18.36
CA ARG A 471 4.98 -14.58 19.18
C ARG A 471 3.69 -15.35 18.85
N LEU A 472 2.58 -14.64 18.58
CA LEU A 472 1.26 -15.27 18.31
C LEU A 472 1.18 -15.86 16.91
N TYR A 473 1.82 -15.20 15.95
CA TYR A 473 1.69 -15.54 14.54
C TYR A 473 3.01 -15.94 13.89
N GLU A 474 4.04 -16.24 14.73
CA GLU A 474 5.34 -16.80 14.40
C GLU A 474 6.31 -15.88 13.63
N GLY A 475 5.86 -14.79 13.01
CA GLY A 475 6.72 -13.84 12.31
C GLY A 475 7.69 -14.52 11.33
N TRP A 476 8.99 -14.22 11.42
CA TRP A 476 10.04 -14.87 10.62
C TRP A 476 10.27 -16.36 10.95
N ASN A 477 9.71 -16.88 12.05
CA ASN A 477 9.84 -18.28 12.44
C ASN A 477 8.70 -19.15 11.91
N VAL A 478 7.82 -18.59 11.08
CA VAL A 478 6.67 -19.29 10.55
C VAL A 478 7.08 -20.58 9.82
N SER A 479 6.32 -21.63 10.11
CA SER A 479 6.46 -22.93 9.45
C SER A 479 5.08 -23.50 9.20
N LEU A 480 4.65 -23.48 7.96
CA LEU A 480 3.31 -23.86 7.51
C LEU A 480 3.38 -24.88 6.37
N ASP A 481 2.30 -25.64 6.23
CA ASP A 481 2.09 -26.49 5.06
C ASP A 481 1.19 -25.78 4.06
N ARG A 482 1.46 -25.96 2.78
CA ARG A 482 0.66 -25.49 1.63
C ARG A 482 0.46 -23.96 1.57
N ILE A 483 1.53 -23.22 1.84
CA ILE A 483 1.55 -21.77 1.63
C ILE A 483 2.72 -21.36 0.73
N PHE A 484 2.44 -20.56 -0.28
CA PHE A 484 3.45 -19.98 -1.17
C PHE A 484 3.72 -18.52 -0.79
N PHE A 485 4.96 -18.19 -0.49
CA PHE A 485 5.42 -16.81 -0.28
C PHE A 485 6.10 -16.28 -1.54
N ALA A 486 5.70 -15.10 -2.00
CA ALA A 486 6.32 -14.40 -3.12
C ALA A 486 6.84 -13.04 -2.67
N THR A 487 8.02 -12.62 -3.15
CA THR A 487 8.60 -11.30 -2.82
C THR A 487 9.42 -10.77 -3.99
N GLY A 488 9.42 -9.45 -4.19
CA GLY A 488 10.34 -8.77 -5.09
C GLY A 488 11.65 -8.39 -4.39
N ILE A 489 12.78 -8.53 -5.07
CA ILE A 489 14.10 -8.10 -4.53
C ILE A 489 14.16 -6.58 -4.33
N ARG A 490 13.38 -5.82 -5.12
CA ARG A 490 13.28 -4.35 -5.07
C ARG A 490 12.17 -3.85 -4.17
N ASP A 491 11.46 -4.77 -3.49
CA ASP A 491 10.39 -4.44 -2.56
C ASP A 491 10.96 -3.72 -1.33
N PRO A 492 10.56 -2.47 -1.01
CA PRO A 492 11.02 -1.79 0.19
C PRO A 492 10.57 -2.49 1.48
N TRP A 493 9.49 -3.27 1.44
CA TRP A 493 8.99 -4.06 2.56
C TRP A 493 9.67 -5.42 2.71
N ARG A 494 10.58 -5.81 1.79
CA ARG A 494 11.29 -7.10 1.80
C ARG A 494 11.85 -7.45 3.17
N GLU A 495 12.38 -6.47 3.90
CA GLU A 495 13.03 -6.70 5.20
C GLU A 495 12.05 -7.06 6.34
N ALA A 496 10.73 -6.97 6.12
CA ALA A 496 9.70 -7.49 7.02
C ALA A 496 9.12 -8.85 6.55
N THR A 497 9.55 -9.35 5.38
CA THR A 497 9.11 -10.62 4.79
C THR A 497 10.06 -11.77 5.12
N LEU A 498 9.71 -12.99 4.71
CA LEU A 498 10.61 -14.17 4.81
C LEU A 498 11.84 -14.06 3.89
N SER A 499 11.91 -13.07 3.02
CA SER A 499 13.05 -12.79 2.14
C SER A 499 13.97 -11.69 2.67
N ALA A 500 13.86 -11.34 3.96
CA ALA A 500 14.72 -10.35 4.62
C ALA A 500 16.20 -10.73 4.53
N GLN A 501 17.06 -9.72 4.34
CA GLN A 501 18.49 -9.94 4.16
C GLN A 501 19.14 -10.59 5.40
N GLY A 502 19.77 -11.74 5.19
CA GLY A 502 20.44 -12.50 6.25
C GLY A 502 19.53 -13.45 7.01
N LEU A 503 18.24 -13.45 6.73
CA LEU A 503 17.32 -14.45 7.25
C LEU A 503 17.51 -15.77 6.49
N ASN A 504 17.51 -16.89 7.23
CA ASN A 504 17.67 -18.22 6.66
C ASN A 504 16.41 -19.07 6.94
N VAL A 505 15.37 -18.84 6.15
CA VAL A 505 14.13 -19.61 6.19
C VAL A 505 14.25 -20.82 5.27
N GLN A 506 13.67 -21.95 5.69
CA GLN A 506 13.65 -23.15 4.86
C GLN A 506 12.65 -22.99 3.70
N ASN A 507 13.17 -23.11 2.50
CA ASN A 507 12.34 -23.17 1.28
C ASN A 507 12.03 -24.65 1.00
N THR A 508 10.78 -25.06 1.16
CA THR A 508 10.32 -26.44 1.03
C THR A 508 9.23 -26.56 -0.02
N ASP A 509 8.85 -27.77 -0.42
CA ASP A 509 7.72 -28.00 -1.34
C ASP A 509 6.37 -27.60 -0.72
N GLU A 510 6.28 -27.64 0.63
CA GLU A 510 5.08 -27.24 1.39
C GLU A 510 5.04 -25.73 1.68
N MET A 511 6.21 -25.09 1.79
CA MET A 511 6.35 -23.65 2.01
C MET A 511 7.38 -23.08 1.05
N PRO A 512 7.06 -22.98 -0.25
CA PRO A 512 7.97 -22.37 -1.22
C PRO A 512 8.08 -20.87 -1.03
N ILE A 513 9.30 -20.35 -1.23
CA ILE A 513 9.61 -18.92 -1.20
C ILE A 513 10.10 -18.51 -2.59
N GLY A 514 9.26 -17.83 -3.35
CA GLY A 514 9.57 -17.30 -4.68
C GLY A 514 10.12 -15.88 -4.60
N LEU A 515 11.33 -15.68 -5.13
CA LEU A 515 11.98 -14.37 -5.22
C LEU A 515 12.10 -13.94 -6.68
N SER A 516 11.65 -12.73 -6.99
CA SER A 516 11.71 -12.11 -8.32
C SER A 516 12.50 -10.80 -8.30
N ASP A 517 12.82 -10.27 -9.49
CA ASP A 517 13.36 -8.91 -9.64
C ASP A 517 12.26 -7.82 -9.51
N GLY A 518 11.05 -8.19 -9.09
CA GLY A 518 9.92 -7.30 -8.93
C GLY A 518 10.07 -6.30 -7.78
N PHE A 519 9.06 -5.45 -7.69
CA PHE A 519 8.83 -4.48 -6.61
C PHE A 519 7.74 -5.01 -5.67
N HIS A 520 7.12 -4.10 -4.90
CA HIS A 520 6.08 -4.46 -3.94
C HIS A 520 4.88 -5.13 -4.62
N CYS A 521 4.58 -6.35 -4.23
CA CYS A 521 3.45 -7.14 -4.74
C CYS A 521 3.38 -7.27 -6.28
N SER A 522 4.51 -7.22 -6.98
CA SER A 522 4.54 -7.33 -8.44
C SER A 522 3.97 -8.64 -8.98
N ASP A 523 4.06 -9.71 -8.21
CA ASP A 523 3.59 -11.05 -8.56
C ASP A 523 2.06 -11.19 -8.57
N LEU A 524 1.33 -10.22 -8.00
CA LEU A 524 -0.14 -10.22 -8.00
C LEU A 524 -0.72 -9.95 -9.40
N SER A 525 -0.06 -9.14 -10.24
CA SER A 525 -0.52 -8.79 -11.59
C SER A 525 0.04 -9.71 -12.67
N THR A 526 -0.81 -10.19 -13.58
CA THR A 526 -0.36 -10.97 -14.74
C THR A 526 0.41 -10.14 -15.76
N THR A 527 0.10 -8.82 -15.84
CA THR A 527 0.82 -7.89 -16.71
C THR A 527 2.30 -7.78 -16.31
N THR A 528 2.59 -7.67 -15.03
CA THR A 528 3.96 -7.62 -14.52
C THR A 528 4.71 -8.91 -14.79
N GLY A 529 4.06 -10.08 -14.62
CA GLY A 529 4.63 -11.38 -14.96
C GLY A 529 4.92 -11.57 -16.45
N THR A 530 4.19 -10.86 -17.32
CA THR A 530 4.46 -10.84 -18.76
C THR A 530 5.67 -9.97 -19.11
N VAL A 531 5.85 -8.84 -18.42
CA VAL A 531 6.95 -7.89 -18.67
C VAL A 531 8.25 -8.37 -18.03
N ASP A 532 8.19 -8.92 -16.82
CA ASP A 532 9.34 -9.43 -16.08
C ASP A 532 9.30 -10.96 -15.98
N VAL A 533 10.26 -11.61 -16.62
CA VAL A 533 10.34 -13.08 -16.68
C VAL A 533 10.56 -13.72 -15.30
N THR A 534 11.16 -13.00 -14.34
CA THR A 534 11.40 -13.52 -12.99
C THR A 534 10.11 -13.52 -12.19
N VAL A 535 9.29 -12.48 -12.32
CA VAL A 535 7.92 -12.42 -11.76
C VAL A 535 7.05 -13.51 -12.37
N GLY A 536 7.07 -13.69 -13.70
CA GLY A 536 6.32 -14.75 -14.38
C GLY A 536 6.70 -16.16 -13.93
N LYS A 537 7.98 -16.40 -13.59
CA LYS A 537 8.43 -17.68 -13.03
C LYS A 537 7.88 -17.92 -11.62
N VAL A 538 7.84 -16.88 -10.78
CA VAL A 538 7.24 -16.97 -9.43
C VAL A 538 5.77 -17.32 -9.54
N GLN A 539 5.01 -16.64 -10.42
CA GLN A 539 3.60 -16.94 -10.68
C GLN A 539 3.40 -18.40 -11.14
N ALA A 540 4.20 -18.85 -12.11
CA ALA A 540 4.11 -20.22 -12.61
C ALA A 540 4.45 -21.27 -11.53
N SER A 541 5.43 -20.98 -10.67
CA SER A 541 5.78 -21.84 -9.54
C SER A 541 4.63 -21.94 -8.54
N ALA A 542 4.00 -20.80 -8.20
CA ALA A 542 2.86 -20.76 -7.29
C ALA A 542 1.67 -21.58 -7.83
N LEU A 543 1.32 -21.40 -9.10
CA LEU A 543 0.27 -22.19 -9.76
C LEU A 543 0.56 -23.69 -9.72
N SER A 544 1.83 -24.10 -9.93
CA SER A 544 2.25 -25.49 -9.85
C SER A 544 2.12 -26.07 -8.43
N SER A 545 2.52 -25.30 -7.40
CA SER A 545 2.39 -25.71 -6.00
C SER A 545 0.93 -25.88 -5.59
N ILE A 546 0.08 -24.90 -5.90
CA ILE A 546 -1.36 -24.95 -5.59
C ILE A 546 -2.02 -26.14 -6.29
N ASN A 547 -1.73 -26.38 -7.57
CA ASN A 547 -2.23 -27.55 -8.30
C ASN A 547 -1.81 -28.87 -7.62
N THR A 548 -0.60 -28.93 -7.09
CA THR A 548 -0.11 -30.14 -6.39
C THR A 548 -0.86 -30.34 -5.08
N TRP A 549 -1.01 -29.32 -4.28
CA TRP A 549 -1.70 -29.39 -2.98
C TRP A 549 -3.20 -29.68 -3.12
N LEU A 550 -3.86 -29.14 -4.15
CA LEU A 550 -5.28 -29.42 -4.38
C LEU A 550 -5.57 -30.88 -4.74
N LYS A 551 -4.61 -31.61 -5.34
CA LYS A 551 -4.76 -33.06 -5.61
C LYS A 551 -4.78 -33.90 -4.32
N GLU A 552 -4.32 -33.36 -3.22
CA GLU A 552 -4.31 -34.01 -1.90
C GLU A 552 -5.62 -33.77 -1.13
N TRP A 553 -6.44 -32.81 -1.55
CA TRP A 553 -7.77 -32.56 -0.96
C TRP A 553 -8.67 -33.79 -1.16
N LYS A 554 -9.34 -34.24 -0.07
CA LYS A 554 -10.17 -35.48 -0.09
C LYS A 554 -11.57 -35.19 0.39
#